data_27ff5caf419e6383c0a2ef7d3fa4e609
#
_entry.id   27ff5caf419e6383c0a2ef7d3fa4e609
#
_cell.length_a   1.000
_cell.length_b   1.000
_cell.length_c   1.000
_cell.angle_alpha   90.00
_cell.angle_beta   90.00
_cell.angle_gamma   90.00
#
_symmetry.space_group_name_H-M   'P 1'
#
loop_
_entity.id
_entity.type
_entity.pdbx_description
1 polymer ?
#
loop_
_entity_poly.entity_id
_entity_poly.type
_entity_poly.pdbx_seq_one_letter_code
_entity_poly.pdbx_strand_id
1 'polypeptide(L)'
;MKNLLYSICFGLLMGIMFSCDQSDQEVAPVGSIEGYATAVVTNMSDVNSFNEGDTLLVKVSLDKWLDKDLYFTLDVTAETGDESDISYNESDLVFPAYTSEIVIPIVILADDVVEETETMKVSVKMKGDEQYYAVQPASVFPTYDVTINNVNAEGVLTVNVGWDNPNNDLDIYIFSDIVGLLGGAESSDNPEICTDLYQAYYDVLYDEHGILLENFYLAVFPWYVEEDEIDLMIAFGEPDGTNTYFDCALRINDLDDNKYIYDAENRSGGYIVMSIHLDEDGDFTFEQIDPHVVVE
;
A
#
# COMPACT_ATOMS: atom_id res chain seq x y z
N MET A 1 -47.71 -62.15 -10.97
CA MET A 1 -46.68 -61.98 -9.97
C MET A 1 -45.49 -61.13 -10.41
N LYS A 2 -45.03 -61.19 -11.69
CA LYS A 2 -43.89 -60.34 -12.11
C LYS A 2 -44.19 -58.83 -12.11
N ASN A 3 -45.41 -58.41 -12.44
CA ASN A 3 -45.78 -57.00 -12.54
C ASN A 3 -45.97 -56.34 -11.16
N LEU A 4 -46.25 -57.11 -10.11
CA LEU A 4 -46.38 -56.60 -8.76
C LEU A 4 -45.01 -56.27 -8.14
N LEU A 5 -44.00 -57.08 -8.50
CA LEU A 5 -42.62 -56.88 -8.01
C LEU A 5 -42.00 -55.59 -8.58
N TYR A 6 -42.25 -55.26 -9.85
CA TYR A 6 -41.77 -54.03 -10.48
C TYR A 6 -42.43 -52.78 -9.90
N SER A 7 -43.71 -52.83 -9.53
CA SER A 7 -44.38 -51.71 -8.89
C SER A 7 -43.83 -51.43 -7.47
N ILE A 8 -43.48 -52.45 -6.71
CA ILE A 8 -42.91 -52.28 -5.37
C ILE A 8 -41.47 -51.73 -5.42
N CYS A 9 -40.64 -52.24 -6.38
CA CYS A 9 -39.29 -51.71 -6.58
C CYS A 9 -39.28 -50.26 -7.08
N PHE A 10 -40.24 -49.89 -7.96
CA PHE A 10 -40.33 -48.50 -8.46
C PHE A 10 -40.82 -47.53 -7.40
N GLY A 11 -41.75 -47.97 -6.53
CA GLY A 11 -42.18 -47.17 -5.38
C GLY A 11 -41.09 -46.96 -4.31
N LEU A 12 -40.27 -47.99 -4.10
CA LEU A 12 -39.14 -47.89 -3.14
C LEU A 12 -38.02 -47.01 -3.69
N LEU A 13 -37.78 -47.01 -5.03
CA LEU A 13 -36.75 -46.16 -5.62
C LEU A 13 -37.15 -44.68 -5.64
N MET A 14 -38.46 -44.37 -5.80
CA MET A 14 -38.93 -42.98 -5.69
C MET A 14 -38.92 -42.43 -4.25
N GLY A 15 -39.04 -43.29 -3.27
CA GLY A 15 -38.98 -42.88 -1.85
C GLY A 15 -37.59 -42.44 -1.36
N ILE A 16 -36.52 -42.83 -2.09
CA ILE A 16 -35.16 -42.50 -1.72
C ILE A 16 -34.69 -41.14 -2.33
N MET A 17 -35.40 -40.63 -3.31
CA MET A 17 -35.03 -39.38 -4.00
C MET A 17 -35.56 -38.10 -3.32
N PHE A 18 -36.34 -38.21 -2.25
CA PHE A 18 -36.90 -37.07 -1.53
C PHE A 18 -36.27 -36.82 -0.17
N SER A 19 -35.14 -37.46 0.11
CA SER A 19 -34.43 -37.25 1.40
C SER A 19 -33.08 -36.62 1.21
N CYS A 20 -32.99 -35.47 0.62
CA CYS A 20 -31.90 -34.52 0.77
C CYS A 20 -32.29 -33.20 0.12
N ASP A 21 -33.34 -32.61 0.59
CA ASP A 21 -33.51 -31.16 0.57
C ASP A 21 -33.44 -30.71 2.02
N GLN A 22 -32.22 -30.74 2.54
CA GLN A 22 -31.88 -29.80 3.60
C GLN A 22 -31.68 -28.48 2.87
N SER A 23 -32.82 -27.83 2.55
CA SER A 23 -32.86 -26.39 2.39
C SER A 23 -31.96 -25.78 3.45
N ASP A 24 -31.12 -24.86 3.02
CA ASP A 24 -30.47 -23.87 3.88
C ASP A 24 -31.53 -23.28 4.81
N GLN A 25 -31.77 -23.92 5.93
CA GLN A 25 -32.43 -23.27 7.03
C GLN A 25 -31.40 -22.22 7.45
N GLU A 26 -31.66 -20.98 7.08
CA GLU A 26 -31.12 -19.86 7.81
C GLU A 26 -31.33 -20.19 9.28
N VAL A 27 -30.26 -20.57 9.97
CA VAL A 27 -30.30 -20.78 11.40
C VAL A 27 -30.66 -19.42 11.95
N ALA A 28 -31.89 -19.27 12.40
CA ALA A 28 -32.32 -18.05 13.04
C ALA A 28 -31.27 -17.70 14.12
N PRO A 29 -30.86 -16.44 14.24
CA PRO A 29 -29.85 -16.05 15.20
C PRO A 29 -30.24 -16.59 16.55
N VAL A 30 -29.48 -17.56 17.00
CA VAL A 30 -29.75 -18.22 18.31
C VAL A 30 -29.49 -17.14 19.33
N GLY A 31 -30.49 -16.86 20.16
CA GLY A 31 -30.34 -15.96 21.30
C GLY A 31 -29.17 -16.41 22.19
N SER A 32 -28.82 -15.58 23.16
CA SER A 32 -27.76 -15.89 24.13
C SER A 32 -27.80 -17.35 24.60
N ILE A 33 -26.71 -18.09 24.32
CA ILE A 33 -26.57 -19.49 24.75
C ILE A 33 -25.89 -19.48 26.11
N GLU A 34 -26.58 -20.03 27.11
CA GLU A 34 -26.06 -20.10 28.48
C GLU A 34 -24.70 -20.90 28.47
N GLY A 35 -23.69 -20.30 29.04
CA GLY A 35 -22.37 -20.90 29.15
C GLY A 35 -21.35 -20.49 28.07
N TYR A 36 -21.81 -19.91 26.96
CA TYR A 36 -20.89 -19.44 25.91
C TYR A 36 -20.27 -18.09 26.30
N ALA A 37 -19.00 -17.88 25.86
CA ALA A 37 -18.32 -16.62 26.08
C ALA A 37 -18.80 -15.54 25.10
N THR A 38 -18.77 -14.30 25.53
CA THR A 38 -18.96 -13.15 24.64
C THR A 38 -17.60 -12.57 24.29
N ALA A 39 -17.30 -12.48 22.99
CA ALA A 39 -16.10 -11.82 22.49
C ALA A 39 -16.38 -10.36 22.19
N VAL A 40 -15.44 -9.51 22.56
CA VAL A 40 -15.44 -8.08 22.24
C VAL A 40 -14.07 -7.71 21.68
N VAL A 41 -14.09 -7.08 20.50
CA VAL A 41 -12.89 -6.56 19.84
C VAL A 41 -12.88 -5.04 19.98
N THR A 42 -11.76 -4.48 20.39
CA THR A 42 -11.59 -3.04 20.59
C THR A 42 -10.27 -2.55 20.04
N ASN A 43 -10.29 -1.40 19.37
CA ASN A 43 -9.07 -0.64 19.07
C ASN A 43 -8.54 -0.04 20.39
N MET A 44 -7.27 -0.29 20.72
CA MET A 44 -6.63 0.24 21.94
C MET A 44 -5.91 1.57 21.68
N SER A 45 -5.74 1.94 20.43
CA SER A 45 -4.98 3.13 20.08
C SER A 45 -5.77 4.43 20.26
N ASP A 46 -7.08 4.36 20.49
CA ASP A 46 -8.01 5.50 20.63
C ASP A 46 -8.00 6.47 19.42
N VAL A 47 -7.28 6.12 18.35
CA VAL A 47 -7.17 6.87 17.11
C VAL A 47 -7.38 5.94 15.93
N ASN A 48 -7.71 6.50 14.79
CA ASN A 48 -7.87 5.77 13.53
C ASN A 48 -6.92 6.29 12.43
N SER A 49 -6.10 7.30 12.76
CA SER A 49 -5.08 7.84 11.86
C SER A 49 -3.71 7.51 12.43
N PHE A 50 -2.89 6.90 11.61
CA PHE A 50 -1.57 6.40 11.92
C PHE A 50 -0.58 6.94 10.88
N ASN A 51 0.66 7.04 11.29
CA ASN A 51 1.75 7.25 10.37
C ASN A 51 2.36 5.91 9.97
N GLU A 52 3.01 5.85 8.85
CA GLU A 52 3.88 4.73 8.52
C GLU A 52 4.88 4.47 9.67
N GLY A 53 5.16 3.20 9.91
CA GLY A 53 5.96 2.74 11.05
C GLY A 53 5.19 2.62 12.37
N ASP A 54 3.97 3.14 12.47
CA ASP A 54 3.11 2.99 13.64
C ASP A 54 2.54 1.58 13.76
N THR A 55 1.90 1.30 14.90
CA THR A 55 1.24 0.01 15.14
C THR A 55 -0.17 0.21 15.66
N LEU A 56 -1.15 -0.31 14.94
CA LEU A 56 -2.52 -0.44 15.40
C LEU A 56 -2.60 -1.65 16.36
N LEU A 57 -3.06 -1.40 17.59
CA LEU A 57 -3.27 -2.44 18.60
C LEU A 57 -4.74 -2.80 18.71
N VAL A 58 -5.08 -4.04 18.34
CA VAL A 58 -6.44 -4.55 18.45
C VAL A 58 -6.50 -5.57 19.58
N LYS A 59 -7.36 -5.29 20.57
CA LYS A 59 -7.61 -6.21 21.68
C LYS A 59 -8.85 -7.04 21.45
N VAL A 60 -8.70 -8.35 21.62
CA VAL A 60 -9.82 -9.28 21.74
C VAL A 60 -9.96 -9.69 23.19
N SER A 61 -11.14 -9.58 23.78
CA SER A 61 -11.43 -9.99 25.15
C SER A 61 -12.65 -10.88 25.20
N LEU A 62 -12.64 -11.83 26.14
CA LEU A 62 -13.75 -12.71 26.44
C LEU A 62 -14.26 -12.44 27.87
N ASP A 63 -15.57 -12.46 28.05
CA ASP A 63 -16.21 -12.36 29.39
C ASP A 63 -15.98 -13.63 30.26
N LYS A 64 -15.57 -14.74 29.64
CA LYS A 64 -15.23 -16.01 30.27
C LYS A 64 -14.08 -16.66 29.53
N TRP A 65 -13.19 -17.34 30.26
CA TRP A 65 -12.18 -18.19 29.64
C TRP A 65 -12.79 -19.45 29.02
N LEU A 66 -12.17 -19.95 27.98
CA LEU A 66 -12.50 -21.22 27.31
C LEU A 66 -11.41 -22.24 27.57
N ASP A 67 -11.76 -23.53 27.46
CA ASP A 67 -10.82 -24.65 27.57
C ASP A 67 -10.19 -25.05 26.23
N LYS A 68 -10.41 -24.27 25.19
CA LYS A 68 -9.88 -24.45 23.82
C LYS A 68 -9.37 -23.14 23.29
N ASP A 69 -8.39 -23.25 22.40
CA ASP A 69 -7.93 -22.13 21.61
C ASP A 69 -9.02 -21.67 20.64
N LEU A 70 -9.09 -20.35 20.44
CA LEU A 70 -9.85 -19.77 19.35
C LEU A 70 -8.90 -19.19 18.31
N TYR A 71 -9.32 -19.24 17.07
CA TYR A 71 -8.55 -18.72 15.96
C TYR A 71 -9.30 -17.56 15.32
N PHE A 72 -8.58 -16.48 15.07
CA PHE A 72 -9.10 -15.31 14.40
C PHE A 72 -8.46 -15.19 13.00
N THR A 73 -9.02 -14.33 12.20
CA THR A 73 -8.44 -13.86 10.92
C THR A 73 -8.51 -12.35 10.90
N LEU A 74 -7.50 -11.75 10.33
CA LEU A 74 -7.53 -10.35 9.96
C LEU A 74 -8.14 -10.24 8.56
N ASP A 75 -9.08 -9.34 8.40
CA ASP A 75 -9.71 -9.00 7.14
C ASP A 75 -9.40 -7.53 6.87
N VAL A 76 -8.66 -7.29 5.80
CA VAL A 76 -8.21 -5.97 5.38
C VAL A 76 -8.78 -5.71 4.01
N THR A 77 -9.21 -4.50 3.77
CA THR A 77 -9.66 -4.03 2.47
C THR A 77 -9.17 -2.61 2.27
N ALA A 78 -8.26 -2.43 1.34
CA ALA A 78 -7.82 -1.11 0.92
C ALA A 78 -8.98 -0.39 0.19
N GLU A 79 -9.23 0.86 0.54
CA GLU A 79 -10.13 1.77 -0.19
C GLU A 79 -9.30 2.67 -1.12
N THR A 80 -8.15 3.12 -0.64
CA THR A 80 -7.04 3.70 -1.40
C THR A 80 -5.77 3.03 -0.88
N GLY A 81 -4.70 2.99 -1.67
CA GLY A 81 -3.46 2.31 -1.27
C GLY A 81 -3.46 0.80 -1.47
N ASP A 82 -2.56 0.11 -0.80
CA ASP A 82 -2.30 -1.32 -0.96
C ASP A 82 -2.46 -2.08 0.37
N GLU A 83 -2.94 -3.34 0.30
CA GLU A 83 -3.02 -4.22 1.47
C GLU A 83 -1.62 -4.64 1.96
N SER A 84 -0.57 -4.44 1.17
CA SER A 84 0.82 -4.71 1.55
C SER A 84 1.40 -3.70 2.55
N ASP A 85 0.74 -2.54 2.76
CA ASP A 85 1.18 -1.50 3.69
C ASP A 85 1.00 -1.89 5.16
N ILE A 86 0.42 -3.05 5.40
CA ILE A 86 0.30 -3.59 6.74
C ILE A 86 0.90 -4.98 6.88
N SER A 87 1.42 -5.28 8.05
CA SER A 87 1.95 -6.57 8.43
C SER A 87 1.46 -7.02 9.80
N TYR A 88 1.27 -8.31 9.97
CA TYR A 88 0.90 -8.92 11.24
C TYR A 88 1.44 -10.34 11.34
N ASN A 89 1.47 -10.87 12.56
CA ASN A 89 1.89 -12.24 12.79
C ASN A 89 0.66 -13.14 12.97
N GLU A 90 0.51 -14.16 12.15
CA GLU A 90 -0.61 -15.12 12.28
C GLU A 90 -0.68 -15.80 13.67
N SER A 91 0.44 -15.95 14.37
CA SER A 91 0.43 -16.49 15.72
C SER A 91 -0.31 -15.61 16.74
N ASP A 92 -0.37 -14.30 16.49
CA ASP A 92 -1.05 -13.34 17.37
C ASP A 92 -2.58 -13.39 17.19
N LEU A 93 -3.04 -14.04 16.13
CA LEU A 93 -4.46 -14.31 15.86
C LEU A 93 -4.98 -15.58 16.59
N VAL A 94 -4.14 -16.22 17.37
CA VAL A 94 -4.54 -17.36 18.21
C VAL A 94 -4.85 -16.86 19.61
N PHE A 95 -6.07 -17.09 20.06
CA PHE A 95 -6.51 -16.81 21.43
C PHE A 95 -6.36 -18.09 22.25
N PRO A 96 -5.34 -18.20 23.12
CA PRO A 96 -5.05 -19.44 23.82
C PRO A 96 -6.15 -19.80 24.85
N ALA A 97 -6.33 -21.09 25.06
CA ALA A 97 -7.19 -21.59 26.13
C ALA A 97 -6.82 -20.98 27.49
N TYR A 98 -7.81 -20.80 28.35
CA TYR A 98 -7.67 -20.28 29.71
C TYR A 98 -7.13 -18.82 29.79
N THR A 99 -7.17 -18.07 28.71
CA THR A 99 -6.91 -16.64 28.71
C THR A 99 -8.21 -15.83 28.65
N SER A 100 -8.18 -14.57 29.01
CA SER A 100 -9.34 -13.66 28.96
C SER A 100 -9.16 -12.55 27.94
N GLU A 101 -7.95 -12.30 27.47
CA GLU A 101 -7.65 -11.29 26.46
C GLU A 101 -6.36 -11.60 25.71
N ILE A 102 -6.30 -11.14 24.45
CA ILE A 102 -5.09 -11.03 23.64
C ILE A 102 -5.03 -9.65 23.02
N VAL A 103 -3.82 -9.24 22.64
CA VAL A 103 -3.58 -8.02 21.85
C VAL A 103 -2.91 -8.44 20.55
N ILE A 104 -3.48 -8.01 19.45
CA ILE A 104 -3.00 -8.27 18.10
C ILE A 104 -2.34 -6.99 17.60
N PRO A 105 -1.02 -6.95 17.45
CA PRO A 105 -0.33 -5.84 16.81
C PRO A 105 -0.45 -5.96 15.30
N ILE A 106 -0.89 -4.88 14.67
CA ILE A 106 -0.92 -4.72 13.22
C ILE A 106 0.02 -3.57 12.91
N VAL A 107 1.14 -3.90 12.29
CA VAL A 107 2.21 -2.94 11.98
C VAL A 107 1.88 -2.30 10.64
N ILE A 108 1.90 -0.98 10.60
CA ILE A 108 1.85 -0.20 9.38
C ILE A 108 3.29 -0.10 8.89
N LEU A 109 3.54 -0.59 7.69
CA LEU A 109 4.88 -0.63 7.13
C LEU A 109 5.29 0.77 6.70
N ALA A 110 6.56 1.08 6.87
CA ALA A 110 7.18 2.27 6.32
C ALA A 110 8.03 1.84 5.14
N ASP A 111 7.98 2.60 4.09
CA ASP A 111 8.85 2.46 2.93
C ASP A 111 9.37 3.83 2.47
N ASP A 112 9.99 3.89 1.29
CA ASP A 112 10.53 5.12 0.73
C ASP A 112 9.61 5.70 -0.37
N VAL A 113 8.40 5.13 -0.56
CA VAL A 113 7.43 5.63 -1.55
C VAL A 113 6.74 6.87 -1.01
N VAL A 114 6.67 7.92 -1.79
CA VAL A 114 5.91 9.14 -1.45
C VAL A 114 4.48 8.95 -1.91
N GLU A 115 3.57 8.79 -0.97
CA GLU A 115 2.19 8.45 -1.24
C GLU A 115 1.22 9.49 -0.69
N GLU A 116 0.03 9.55 -1.30
CA GLU A 116 -1.08 10.28 -0.69
C GLU A 116 -1.57 9.53 0.56
N THR A 117 -2.26 10.28 1.43
CA THR A 117 -2.92 9.65 2.59
C THR A 117 -3.87 8.54 2.14
N GLU A 118 -3.67 7.38 2.69
CA GLU A 118 -4.40 6.17 2.36
C GLU A 118 -5.50 5.84 3.35
N THR A 119 -6.47 5.05 2.90
CA THR A 119 -7.57 4.60 3.74
C THR A 119 -7.83 3.11 3.53
N MET A 120 -7.99 2.39 4.61
CA MET A 120 -8.33 0.98 4.59
C MET A 120 -9.31 0.60 5.69
N LYS A 121 -9.98 -0.52 5.49
CA LYS A 121 -10.85 -1.14 6.50
C LYS A 121 -10.19 -2.36 7.10
N VAL A 122 -10.09 -2.37 8.41
CA VAL A 122 -9.48 -3.46 9.16
C VAL A 122 -10.49 -4.07 10.13
N SER A 123 -10.65 -5.39 10.10
CA SER A 123 -11.47 -6.10 11.07
C SER A 123 -10.86 -7.42 11.49
N VAL A 124 -11.00 -7.76 12.78
CA VAL A 124 -10.64 -9.06 13.32
C VAL A 124 -11.89 -9.88 13.45
N LYS A 125 -11.96 -11.04 12.81
CA LYS A 125 -13.11 -11.94 12.78
C LYS A 125 -12.72 -13.34 13.23
N MET A 126 -13.68 -14.12 13.67
CA MET A 126 -13.43 -15.54 13.94
C MET A 126 -13.10 -16.30 12.65
N LYS A 127 -12.07 -17.13 12.70
CA LYS A 127 -11.64 -17.95 11.58
C LYS A 127 -12.53 -19.17 11.44
N GLY A 128 -13.33 -19.22 10.36
CA GLY A 128 -14.18 -20.36 9.99
C GLY A 128 -15.43 -20.53 10.85
N ASP A 129 -16.40 -21.27 10.31
CA ASP A 129 -17.72 -21.49 10.91
C ASP A 129 -17.69 -22.46 12.09
N GLU A 130 -16.67 -23.29 12.19
CA GLU A 130 -16.55 -24.34 13.21
C GLU A 130 -16.40 -23.81 14.64
N GLN A 131 -16.12 -22.51 14.81
CA GLN A 131 -15.90 -21.89 16.11
C GLN A 131 -17.09 -21.07 16.62
N TYR A 132 -18.10 -20.84 15.81
CA TYR A 132 -19.27 -20.02 16.18
C TYR A 132 -20.05 -20.52 17.40
N TYR A 133 -19.95 -21.83 17.68
CA TYR A 133 -20.57 -22.41 18.88
C TYR A 133 -19.75 -22.20 20.16
N ALA A 134 -18.53 -21.69 20.07
CA ALA A 134 -17.70 -21.41 21.24
C ALA A 134 -17.93 -20.01 21.80
N VAL A 135 -18.44 -19.09 20.98
CA VAL A 135 -18.65 -17.68 21.31
C VAL A 135 -20.10 -17.30 21.01
N GLN A 136 -20.65 -16.39 21.80
CA GLN A 136 -22.02 -15.91 21.64
C GLN A 136 -22.22 -15.26 20.27
N PRO A 137 -23.37 -15.45 19.61
CA PRO A 137 -23.73 -14.74 18.39
C PRO A 137 -23.78 -13.21 18.56
N ALA A 138 -23.97 -12.73 19.78
CA ALA A 138 -23.97 -11.30 20.12
C ALA A 138 -22.56 -10.70 20.28
N SER A 139 -21.49 -11.49 20.02
CA SER A 139 -20.12 -10.98 20.04
C SER A 139 -19.92 -9.86 19.01
N VAL A 140 -19.13 -8.87 19.38
CA VAL A 140 -18.95 -7.66 18.57
C VAL A 140 -17.58 -7.70 17.88
N PHE A 141 -17.61 -7.71 16.56
CA PHE A 141 -16.43 -7.66 15.69
C PHE A 141 -16.53 -6.42 14.79
N PRO A 142 -16.12 -5.25 15.29
CA PRO A 142 -16.21 -4.02 14.51
C PRO A 142 -15.22 -4.02 13.35
N THR A 143 -15.55 -3.25 12.32
CA THR A 143 -14.61 -2.83 11.30
C THR A 143 -14.11 -1.44 11.68
N TYR A 144 -12.81 -1.24 11.59
CA TYR A 144 -12.14 0.04 11.82
C TYR A 144 -11.78 0.65 10.50
N ASP A 145 -12.13 1.90 10.30
CA ASP A 145 -11.58 2.72 9.22
C ASP A 145 -10.22 3.21 9.71
N VAL A 146 -9.17 2.88 8.97
CA VAL A 146 -7.77 3.22 9.27
C VAL A 146 -7.28 4.17 8.20
N THR A 147 -6.70 5.28 8.63
CA THR A 147 -6.03 6.24 7.75
C THR A 147 -4.54 6.10 7.97
N ILE A 148 -3.77 5.96 6.90
CA ILE A 148 -2.31 5.90 6.90
C ILE A 148 -1.78 7.19 6.29
N ASN A 149 -0.88 7.86 6.99
CA ASN A 149 -0.20 9.06 6.51
C ASN A 149 1.22 8.67 6.13
N ASN A 150 1.64 9.06 4.95
CA ASN A 150 3.02 8.93 4.49
C ASN A 150 3.99 9.65 5.44
N VAL A 151 5.17 9.08 5.65
CA VAL A 151 6.24 9.65 6.45
C VAL A 151 7.51 9.77 5.61
N ASN A 152 7.81 10.99 5.19
CA ASN A 152 9.01 11.26 4.43
C ASN A 152 10.29 10.98 5.25
N ALA A 153 11.34 10.54 4.57
CA ALA A 153 12.64 10.35 5.18
C ALA A 153 13.19 11.69 5.73
N GLU A 154 13.65 11.68 6.98
CA GLU A 154 14.11 12.89 7.65
C GLU A 154 15.32 13.50 6.94
N GLY A 155 15.20 14.77 6.58
CA GLY A 155 16.28 15.55 5.98
C GLY A 155 16.62 15.17 4.54
N VAL A 156 15.78 14.48 3.81
CA VAL A 156 15.96 14.01 2.45
C VAL A 156 14.85 14.54 1.56
N LEU A 157 15.17 14.93 0.33
CA LEU A 157 14.17 15.07 -0.72
C LEU A 157 14.03 13.71 -1.41
N THR A 158 12.92 13.05 -1.24
CA THR A 158 12.58 11.82 -1.96
C THR A 158 11.86 12.17 -3.25
N VAL A 159 12.24 11.53 -4.33
CA VAL A 159 11.61 11.69 -5.64
C VAL A 159 11.16 10.33 -6.16
N ASN A 160 9.87 10.21 -6.41
CA ASN A 160 9.30 9.01 -7.02
C ASN A 160 8.78 9.35 -8.41
N VAL A 161 9.05 8.49 -9.37
CA VAL A 161 8.46 8.58 -10.71
C VAL A 161 7.81 7.24 -11.02
N GLY A 162 6.49 7.24 -11.08
CA GLY A 162 5.68 6.09 -11.50
C GLY A 162 5.15 6.25 -12.91
N TRP A 163 4.71 5.14 -13.52
CA TRP A 163 4.08 5.12 -14.85
C TRP A 163 3.07 3.99 -14.96
N ASP A 164 2.13 4.11 -15.89
CA ASP A 164 0.97 3.21 -15.99
C ASP A 164 1.32 1.79 -16.45
N ASN A 165 2.21 1.66 -17.46
CA ASN A 165 2.50 0.35 -18.04
C ASN A 165 3.71 -0.31 -17.35
N PRO A 166 3.50 -1.37 -16.56
CA PRO A 166 4.58 -2.02 -15.80
C PRO A 166 5.63 -2.73 -16.68
N ASN A 167 5.43 -2.80 -18.02
CA ASN A 167 6.43 -3.34 -18.93
C ASN A 167 7.42 -2.26 -19.40
N ASN A 168 7.11 -0.98 -19.18
CA ASN A 168 8.06 0.09 -19.43
C ASN A 168 9.14 0.07 -18.34
N ASP A 169 10.32 0.47 -18.71
CA ASP A 169 11.51 0.57 -17.86
C ASP A 169 12.10 1.96 -18.05
N LEU A 170 11.99 2.78 -17.01
CA LEU A 170 12.38 4.18 -17.00
C LEU A 170 13.39 4.40 -15.88
N ASP A 171 14.56 4.91 -16.21
CA ASP A 171 15.51 5.38 -15.21
C ASP A 171 15.25 6.86 -14.89
N ILE A 172 15.55 7.27 -13.65
CA ILE A 172 15.45 8.67 -13.24
C ILE A 172 16.79 9.21 -12.76
N TYR A 173 17.04 10.48 -13.05
CA TYR A 173 18.25 11.16 -12.61
C TYR A 173 17.95 12.58 -12.17
N ILE A 174 18.64 12.99 -11.10
CA ILE A 174 18.65 14.37 -10.66
C ILE A 174 20.03 14.94 -10.86
N PHE A 175 20.09 16.11 -11.46
CA PHE A 175 21.34 16.77 -11.80
C PHE A 175 21.24 18.30 -11.67
N SER A 176 22.37 18.96 -11.64
CA SER A 176 22.50 20.40 -11.75
C SER A 176 23.40 20.77 -12.91
N ASP A 177 23.18 21.95 -13.48
CA ASP A 177 24.03 22.47 -14.56
C ASP A 177 25.48 22.71 -14.14
N ILE A 178 25.75 22.82 -12.84
CA ILE A 178 27.07 23.18 -12.32
C ILE A 178 27.86 21.94 -11.89
N VAL A 179 27.18 20.99 -11.22
CA VAL A 179 27.84 19.83 -10.61
C VAL A 179 27.66 18.56 -11.45
N GLY A 180 26.63 18.50 -12.29
CA GLY A 180 26.23 17.32 -13.04
C GLY A 180 25.31 16.41 -12.23
N LEU A 181 25.49 15.10 -12.35
CA LEU A 181 24.63 14.11 -11.69
C LEU A 181 24.74 14.21 -10.17
N LEU A 182 23.60 14.30 -9.50
CA LEU A 182 23.46 14.36 -8.05
C LEU A 182 22.91 13.06 -7.45
N GLY A 183 21.99 12.41 -8.13
CA GLY A 183 21.38 11.16 -7.70
C GLY A 183 20.55 10.56 -8.82
N GLY A 184 20.05 9.36 -8.60
CA GLY A 184 19.21 8.68 -9.56
C GLY A 184 18.85 7.27 -9.12
N ALA A 185 17.92 6.66 -9.83
CA ALA A 185 17.56 5.27 -9.70
C ALA A 185 17.59 4.62 -11.08
N GLU A 186 18.20 3.44 -11.14
CA GLU A 186 18.38 2.63 -12.34
C GLU A 186 17.94 1.20 -12.02
N SER A 187 16.67 1.02 -11.75
CA SER A 187 16.11 -0.30 -11.52
C SER A 187 15.00 -0.60 -12.53
N SER A 188 14.43 -1.77 -12.48
CA SER A 188 13.22 -2.07 -13.25
C SER A 188 11.96 -2.00 -12.36
N ASP A 189 12.05 -1.27 -11.25
CA ASP A 189 10.94 -1.09 -10.34
C ASP A 189 10.01 0.03 -10.84
N ASN A 190 8.76 -0.01 -10.45
CA ASN A 190 7.78 1.02 -10.72
C ASN A 190 6.93 1.24 -9.45
N PRO A 191 7.05 2.39 -8.78
CA PRO A 191 7.82 3.56 -9.19
C PRO A 191 9.34 3.41 -9.01
N GLU A 192 10.12 4.16 -9.80
CA GLU A 192 11.51 4.44 -9.51
C GLU A 192 11.63 5.48 -8.40
N ILE A 193 12.49 5.22 -7.42
CA ILE A 193 12.62 6.04 -6.22
C ILE A 193 14.07 6.50 -6.05
N CYS A 194 14.27 7.80 -5.94
CA CYS A 194 15.55 8.41 -5.62
C CYS A 194 15.45 9.13 -4.27
N THR A 195 16.15 8.61 -3.27
CA THR A 195 16.24 9.17 -1.92
C THR A 195 17.60 9.83 -1.64
N ASP A 196 18.49 9.85 -2.61
CA ASP A 196 19.89 10.19 -2.41
C ASP A 196 20.20 11.69 -2.38
N LEU A 197 19.22 12.55 -2.56
CA LEU A 197 19.41 13.99 -2.76
C LEU A 197 19.81 14.76 -1.50
N TYR A 198 20.30 14.11 -0.47
CA TYR A 198 20.43 14.84 0.76
C TYR A 198 21.85 14.95 1.33
N GLN A 199 22.24 14.16 2.25
CA GLN A 199 23.39 14.50 3.12
C GLN A 199 24.76 14.39 2.45
N ALA A 200 24.89 13.52 1.47
CA ALA A 200 26.16 13.42 0.72
C ALA A 200 26.46 14.68 -0.09
N TYR A 201 25.43 15.48 -0.38
CA TYR A 201 25.51 16.65 -1.23
C TYR A 201 25.39 17.99 -0.52
N TYR A 202 25.23 18.00 0.80
CA TYR A 202 25.19 19.26 1.54
C TYR A 202 26.48 20.07 1.32
N ASP A 203 27.62 19.39 1.17
CA ASP A 203 28.90 20.01 0.80
C ASP A 203 28.97 20.37 -0.70
N VAL A 204 28.11 19.77 -1.52
CA VAL A 204 28.05 19.96 -2.99
C VAL A 204 26.94 20.94 -3.39
N LEU A 205 25.94 21.14 -2.53
CA LEU A 205 24.91 22.18 -2.73
C LEU A 205 25.50 23.60 -2.64
N TYR A 206 26.70 23.72 -2.13
CA TYR A 206 27.46 24.95 -2.17
C TYR A 206 28.59 24.80 -3.18
N ASP A 207 28.73 25.77 -4.06
CA ASP A 207 29.86 25.82 -4.97
C ASP A 207 31.19 26.02 -4.20
N GLU A 208 32.30 26.02 -4.90
CA GLU A 208 33.63 26.27 -4.31
C GLU A 208 33.78 27.63 -3.62
N HIS A 209 32.80 28.53 -3.78
CA HIS A 209 32.75 29.87 -3.17
C HIS A 209 31.74 29.93 -2.01
N GLY A 210 31.04 28.80 -1.70
CA GLY A 210 30.01 28.73 -0.67
C GLY A 210 28.68 29.35 -1.11
N ILE A 211 28.42 29.39 -2.41
CA ILE A 211 27.14 29.83 -2.95
C ILE A 211 26.23 28.61 -3.13
N LEU A 212 25.03 28.70 -2.55
CA LEU A 212 24.02 27.63 -2.67
C LEU A 212 23.68 27.36 -4.14
N LEU A 213 23.66 26.10 -4.53
CA LEU A 213 23.17 25.67 -5.82
C LEU A 213 21.66 25.64 -5.78
N GLU A 214 21.03 26.57 -6.46
CA GLU A 214 19.61 26.84 -6.31
C GLU A 214 18.73 25.99 -7.24
N ASN A 215 19.28 25.47 -8.35
CA ASN A 215 18.49 24.82 -9.38
C ASN A 215 18.95 23.41 -9.68
N PHE A 216 18.02 22.49 -9.65
CA PHE A 216 18.17 21.09 -10.02
C PHE A 216 17.11 20.72 -11.04
N TYR A 217 17.32 19.57 -11.69
CA TYR A 217 16.41 19.08 -12.72
C TYR A 217 16.21 17.57 -12.54
N LEU A 218 14.96 17.14 -12.64
CA LEU A 218 14.62 15.73 -12.77
C LEU A 218 14.55 15.37 -14.24
N ALA A 219 15.31 14.36 -14.64
CA ALA A 219 15.26 13.78 -15.97
C ALA A 219 14.79 12.32 -15.91
N VAL A 220 14.00 11.93 -16.89
CA VAL A 220 13.53 10.57 -17.10
C VAL A 220 14.20 9.98 -18.35
N PHE A 221 14.74 8.79 -18.22
CA PHE A 221 15.40 8.05 -19.30
C PHE A 221 14.58 6.81 -19.64
N PRO A 222 13.93 6.77 -20.81
CA PRO A 222 13.25 5.58 -21.28
C PRO A 222 14.26 4.50 -21.68
N TRP A 223 14.54 3.56 -20.79
CA TRP A 223 15.43 2.44 -21.08
C TRP A 223 14.76 1.44 -22.03
N TYR A 224 13.53 1.07 -21.72
CA TYR A 224 12.68 0.26 -22.57
C TYR A 224 11.24 0.73 -22.47
N VAL A 225 10.60 0.98 -23.62
CA VAL A 225 9.22 1.44 -23.68
C VAL A 225 8.48 0.74 -24.80
N GLU A 226 7.23 0.39 -24.54
CA GLU A 226 6.34 -0.25 -25.51
C GLU A 226 5.39 0.74 -26.18
N GLU A 227 5.31 1.97 -25.69
CA GLU A 227 4.33 2.98 -26.05
C GLU A 227 5.01 4.27 -26.54
N ASP A 228 4.28 5.02 -27.38
CA ASP A 228 4.74 6.31 -27.89
C ASP A 228 4.48 7.46 -26.90
N GLU A 229 3.57 7.27 -25.95
CA GLU A 229 3.21 8.22 -24.90
C GLU A 229 3.11 7.48 -23.56
N ILE A 230 3.77 8.00 -22.53
CA ILE A 230 3.82 7.44 -21.20
C ILE A 230 3.28 8.49 -20.24
N ASP A 231 2.26 8.15 -19.49
CA ASP A 231 1.76 8.98 -18.39
C ASP A 231 2.64 8.75 -17.16
N LEU A 232 3.26 9.83 -16.67
CA LEU A 232 4.14 9.83 -15.50
C LEU A 232 3.40 10.44 -14.31
N MET A 233 3.54 9.78 -13.16
CA MET A 233 3.17 10.29 -11.84
C MET A 233 4.46 10.63 -11.09
N ILE A 234 4.68 11.88 -10.78
CA ILE A 234 5.88 12.37 -10.10
C ILE A 234 5.48 12.83 -8.70
N ALA A 235 6.12 12.28 -7.69
CA ALA A 235 5.91 12.69 -6.31
C ALA A 235 7.22 13.15 -5.67
N PHE A 236 7.15 14.22 -4.92
CA PHE A 236 8.24 14.74 -4.10
C PHE A 236 7.84 14.68 -2.64
N GLY A 237 8.64 13.99 -1.83
CA GLY A 237 8.55 13.99 -0.38
C GLY A 237 9.61 14.91 0.20
N GLU A 238 9.19 16.06 0.74
CA GLU A 238 10.08 17.07 1.28
C GLU A 238 10.53 16.75 2.71
N PRO A 239 11.70 17.23 3.15
CA PRO A 239 12.23 16.96 4.49
C PRO A 239 11.34 17.44 5.63
N ASP A 240 10.45 18.38 5.37
CA ASP A 240 9.51 18.93 6.37
C ASP A 240 8.21 18.10 6.49
N GLY A 241 8.07 17.04 5.68
CA GLY A 241 6.89 16.18 5.61
C GLY A 241 5.85 16.61 4.58
N THR A 242 6.12 17.66 3.80
CA THR A 242 5.24 18.07 2.70
C THR A 242 5.40 17.12 1.51
N ASN A 243 4.28 16.78 0.87
CA ASN A 243 4.25 15.99 -0.36
C ASN A 243 3.68 16.82 -1.50
N THR A 244 4.33 16.77 -2.65
CA THR A 244 3.88 17.48 -3.86
C THR A 244 3.83 16.52 -5.03
N TYR A 245 2.72 16.54 -5.80
CA TYR A 245 2.43 15.57 -6.86
C TYR A 245 2.21 16.27 -8.19
N PHE A 246 2.69 15.64 -9.27
CA PHE A 246 2.53 16.10 -10.63
C PHE A 246 2.19 14.94 -11.55
N ASP A 247 1.26 15.19 -12.47
CA ASP A 247 1.02 14.32 -13.61
C ASP A 247 1.64 14.94 -14.85
N CYS A 248 2.43 14.21 -15.60
CA CYS A 248 2.95 14.66 -16.88
C CYS A 248 2.96 13.53 -17.92
N ALA A 249 2.87 13.88 -19.20
CA ALA A 249 2.95 12.91 -20.29
C ALA A 249 4.28 13.07 -21.04
N LEU A 250 4.98 11.95 -21.19
CA LEU A 250 6.21 11.86 -21.97
C LEU A 250 5.90 11.21 -23.33
N ARG A 251 6.07 11.97 -24.43
CA ARG A 251 5.84 11.50 -25.80
C ARG A 251 7.16 11.19 -26.48
N ILE A 252 7.49 9.94 -26.59
CA ILE A 252 8.80 9.46 -27.06
C ILE A 252 9.05 9.85 -28.53
N ASN A 253 8.03 9.80 -29.39
CA ASN A 253 8.19 10.07 -30.81
C ASN A 253 8.30 11.56 -31.20
N ASP A 254 7.86 12.45 -30.30
CA ASP A 254 7.90 13.90 -30.55
C ASP A 254 9.16 14.57 -30.00
N LEU A 255 10.09 13.77 -29.45
CA LEU A 255 11.25 14.27 -28.76
C LEU A 255 12.35 14.58 -29.77
N ASP A 256 12.70 15.85 -29.86
CA ASP A 256 13.80 16.33 -30.70
C ASP A 256 15.17 15.95 -30.08
N ASP A 257 16.13 15.54 -30.91
CA ASP A 257 17.44 15.08 -30.48
C ASP A 257 18.26 16.09 -29.64
N ASN A 258 17.72 17.29 -29.38
CA ASN A 258 18.42 18.38 -28.70
C ASN A 258 18.07 18.58 -27.21
N LYS A 259 17.25 17.74 -26.61
CA LYS A 259 16.83 17.90 -25.18
C LYS A 259 17.59 17.01 -24.21
N TYR A 260 18.83 16.76 -24.52
CA TYR A 260 19.72 15.97 -23.69
C TYR A 260 20.23 16.77 -22.53
N ILE A 261 20.21 16.16 -21.37
CA ILE A 261 20.84 16.70 -20.19
C ILE A 261 22.01 15.87 -19.72
N TYR A 262 22.10 14.63 -20.14
CA TYR A 262 23.17 13.80 -19.64
C TYR A 262 23.73 12.87 -20.70
N ASP A 263 25.05 12.95 -20.95
CA ASP A 263 25.84 11.95 -21.66
C ASP A 263 26.77 11.26 -20.66
N ALA A 264 26.28 10.25 -19.96
CA ALA A 264 27.16 9.33 -19.26
C ALA A 264 27.70 8.31 -20.28
N GLU A 265 28.73 8.70 -21.00
CA GLU A 265 29.45 7.80 -21.90
C GLU A 265 28.55 6.99 -22.86
N ASN A 266 27.68 7.68 -23.62
CA ASN A 266 26.80 7.15 -24.67
C ASN A 266 25.43 6.59 -24.21
N ARG A 267 24.96 6.90 -23.04
CA ARG A 267 23.55 6.74 -22.68
C ARG A 267 22.78 8.03 -22.96
N SER A 268 22.53 8.30 -24.21
CA SER A 268 21.85 9.50 -24.68
C SER A 268 20.34 9.29 -24.67
N GLY A 269 19.56 10.17 -24.07
CA GLY A 269 18.10 10.16 -24.21
C GLY A 269 17.25 10.54 -22.99
N GLY A 270 17.79 11.21 -21.99
CA GLY A 270 17.02 11.69 -20.86
C GLY A 270 16.23 12.97 -21.17
N TYR A 271 15.05 13.08 -20.62
CA TYR A 271 14.12 14.17 -20.84
C TYR A 271 13.86 14.90 -19.52
N ILE A 272 14.18 16.20 -19.44
CA ILE A 272 13.85 17.00 -18.27
C ILE A 272 12.33 17.12 -18.18
N VAL A 273 11.80 16.69 -17.07
CA VAL A 273 10.36 16.75 -16.76
C VAL A 273 10.04 17.76 -15.65
N MET A 274 11.01 18.03 -14.76
CA MET A 274 10.83 18.95 -13.64
C MET A 274 12.06 19.84 -13.44
N SER A 275 11.84 21.08 -13.06
CA SER A 275 12.82 21.95 -12.41
C SER A 275 12.53 21.96 -10.91
N ILE A 276 13.59 21.85 -10.13
CA ILE A 276 13.56 21.85 -8.67
C ILE A 276 14.41 23.02 -8.21
N HIS A 277 13.83 23.91 -7.43
CA HIS A 277 14.52 25.05 -6.87
C HIS A 277 14.53 24.96 -5.35
N LEU A 278 15.71 25.13 -4.76
CA LEU A 278 15.91 25.20 -3.32
C LEU A 278 16.33 26.63 -2.97
N ASP A 279 15.59 27.26 -2.08
CA ASP A 279 15.89 28.63 -1.64
C ASP A 279 16.84 28.67 -0.44
N GLU A 280 17.24 29.88 -0.02
CA GLU A 280 18.14 30.11 1.10
C GLU A 280 17.57 29.68 2.47
N ASP A 281 16.24 29.55 2.57
CA ASP A 281 15.53 29.13 3.78
C ASP A 281 15.42 27.59 3.86
N GLY A 282 15.74 26.89 2.76
CA GLY A 282 15.69 25.42 2.64
C GLY A 282 14.36 24.91 2.11
N ASP A 283 13.53 25.80 1.57
CA ASP A 283 12.24 25.43 1.00
C ASP A 283 12.38 25.05 -0.49
N PHE A 284 11.72 23.97 -0.88
CA PHE A 284 11.70 23.49 -2.25
C PHE A 284 10.52 24.08 -3.03
N THR A 285 10.77 24.40 -4.28
CA THR A 285 9.72 24.69 -5.25
C THR A 285 9.94 23.88 -6.52
N PHE A 286 8.84 23.41 -7.10
CA PHE A 286 8.87 22.50 -8.24
C PHE A 286 8.11 23.12 -9.40
N GLU A 287 8.68 23.08 -10.59
CA GLU A 287 8.04 23.52 -11.81
C GLU A 287 8.10 22.42 -12.87
N GLN A 288 6.94 22.06 -13.42
CA GLN A 288 6.85 21.11 -14.51
C GLN A 288 7.40 21.73 -15.78
N ILE A 289 8.36 21.04 -16.41
CA ILE A 289 8.91 21.40 -17.70
C ILE A 289 8.24 20.54 -18.75
N ASP A 290 7.63 21.20 -19.75
CA ASP A 290 7.15 20.46 -20.92
C ASP A 290 8.34 19.96 -21.72
N PRO A 291 8.62 18.64 -21.75
CA PRO A 291 9.75 18.08 -22.45
C PRO A 291 9.68 18.27 -23.97
N HIS A 292 8.54 18.74 -24.50
CA HIS A 292 8.30 18.99 -25.92
C HIS A 292 8.51 20.47 -26.31
N VAL A 293 8.75 21.35 -25.34
CA VAL A 293 9.05 22.76 -25.61
C VAL A 293 10.55 23.00 -25.54
N VAL A 294 11.12 23.53 -26.62
CA VAL A 294 12.54 23.98 -26.63
C VAL A 294 12.65 25.20 -25.71
N VAL A 295 13.36 25.05 -24.60
CA VAL A 295 13.77 26.20 -23.79
C VAL A 295 14.95 26.84 -24.52
N GLU A 296 14.75 28.07 -25.06
CA GLU A 296 15.80 28.85 -25.72
C GLU A 296 16.82 29.40 -24.72
#